data_24486f2ac23ad72c3290224e5cd8129b
#
_entry.id   24486f2ac23ad72c3290224e5cd8129b
#
_cell.length_a   1.000
_cell.length_b   1.000
_cell.length_c   1.000
_cell.angle_alpha   90.00
_cell.angle_beta   90.00
_cell.angle_gamma   90.00
#
_symmetry.space_group_name_H-M   'P 1'
#
loop_
_entity.id
_entity.type
_entity.pdbx_description
1 polymer ?
#
loop_
_entity_poly.entity_id
_entity_poly.type
_entity_poly.pdbx_seq_one_letter_code
_entity_poly.pdbx_strand_id
1 'polypeptide(L)'
;MGPTQRQPQAGDILIIDTGTVFDGYFCDFDRNFGFGHVADDVRRANAAVHEAVDAGFAAARPGARMCDVWSAMSQVMEDFGSLGNSIGRMGHGLGMLLTEWPSVHPDDRNILEPGVVMTLEPGMTFAPRRQLVHEENIVITESGAEYLTRRAPPEIPVIN
;
A
#
# COMPACT_ATOMS: atom_id res chain seq x y z
N MET A 1 -7.59 -2.67 -17.65
CA MET A 1 -8.48 -3.85 -17.82
C MET A 1 -9.90 -3.44 -17.45
N GLY A 2 -10.93 -3.98 -18.13
CA GLY A 2 -12.35 -3.73 -17.81
C GLY A 2 -12.99 -4.92 -17.10
N PRO A 3 -14.23 -4.79 -16.63
CA PRO A 3 -14.96 -5.88 -15.99
C PRO A 3 -15.16 -7.07 -16.94
N THR A 4 -15.15 -8.27 -16.37
CA THR A 4 -15.36 -9.53 -17.09
C THR A 4 -16.51 -10.30 -16.46
N GLN A 5 -16.95 -11.41 -17.08
CA GLN A 5 -17.96 -12.34 -16.54
C GLN A 5 -17.33 -13.39 -15.61
N ARG A 6 -16.04 -13.27 -15.26
CA ARG A 6 -15.38 -14.21 -14.36
C ARG A 6 -15.97 -14.09 -12.97
N GLN A 7 -16.39 -15.21 -12.42
CA GLN A 7 -16.85 -15.32 -11.03
C GLN A 7 -15.67 -15.73 -10.14
N PRO A 8 -15.58 -15.19 -8.91
CA PRO A 8 -14.58 -15.63 -7.93
C PRO A 8 -14.73 -17.14 -7.64
N GLN A 9 -13.59 -17.79 -7.41
CA GLN A 9 -13.51 -19.20 -7.08
C GLN A 9 -12.71 -19.39 -5.78
N ALA A 10 -12.85 -20.52 -5.11
CA ALA A 10 -12.06 -20.85 -3.94
C ALA A 10 -10.55 -20.75 -4.24
N GLY A 11 -9.81 -20.04 -3.39
CA GLY A 11 -8.39 -19.72 -3.58
C GLY A 11 -8.13 -18.41 -4.32
N ASP A 12 -9.15 -17.73 -4.86
CA ASP A 12 -8.98 -16.39 -5.40
C ASP A 12 -8.81 -15.35 -4.31
N ILE A 13 -8.09 -14.28 -4.63
CA ILE A 13 -8.00 -13.08 -3.82
C ILE A 13 -8.73 -11.95 -4.52
N LEU A 14 -9.60 -11.28 -3.79
CA LEU A 14 -10.22 -10.03 -4.18
C LEU A 14 -9.45 -8.89 -3.53
N ILE A 15 -8.89 -8.03 -4.34
CA ILE A 15 -8.33 -6.75 -3.91
C ILE A 15 -9.43 -5.71 -4.14
N ILE A 16 -9.80 -4.98 -3.10
CA ILE A 16 -10.71 -3.85 -3.17
C ILE A 16 -9.86 -2.59 -2.96
N ASP A 17 -9.62 -1.90 -4.06
CA ASP A 17 -9.03 -0.57 -4.09
C ASP A 17 -10.20 0.42 -4.10
N THR A 18 -10.32 1.23 -3.05
CA THR A 18 -11.47 2.09 -2.86
C THR A 18 -11.16 3.28 -1.99
N GLY A 19 -11.92 4.34 -2.20
CA GLY A 19 -11.85 5.54 -1.42
C GLY A 19 -13.18 6.27 -1.37
N THR A 20 -13.17 7.39 -0.69
CA THR A 20 -14.31 8.30 -0.63
C THR A 20 -13.83 9.74 -0.52
N VAL A 21 -14.76 10.66 -0.67
CA VAL A 21 -14.53 12.09 -0.46
C VAL A 21 -15.41 12.56 0.69
N PHE A 22 -14.80 13.20 1.66
CA PHE A 22 -15.48 13.85 2.75
C PHE A 22 -15.03 15.31 2.85
N ASP A 23 -15.96 16.22 2.76
CA ASP A 23 -15.74 17.68 2.83
C ASP A 23 -14.64 18.19 1.86
N GLY A 24 -14.56 17.56 0.67
CA GLY A 24 -13.58 17.89 -0.37
C GLY A 24 -12.24 17.20 -0.27
N TYR A 25 -12.01 16.37 0.75
CA TYR A 25 -10.77 15.59 0.91
C TYR A 25 -10.99 14.11 0.61
N PHE A 26 -10.03 13.52 -0.11
CA PHE A 26 -10.04 12.11 -0.49
C PHE A 26 -9.40 11.24 0.59
N CYS A 27 -9.88 10.01 0.69
CA CYS A 27 -9.12 8.89 1.26
C CYS A 27 -9.00 7.78 0.21
N ASP A 28 -7.97 6.96 0.34
CA ASP A 28 -7.64 5.88 -0.59
C ASP A 28 -7.03 4.70 0.17
N PHE A 29 -7.55 3.49 -0.02
CA PHE A 29 -7.00 2.32 0.66
C PHE A 29 -7.39 1.01 0.01
N ASP A 30 -6.47 0.06 0.04
CA ASP A 30 -6.68 -1.31 -0.41
C ASP A 30 -7.05 -2.25 0.72
N ARG A 31 -7.96 -3.19 0.41
CA ARG A 31 -8.30 -4.30 1.31
C ARG A 31 -8.36 -5.61 0.53
N ASN A 32 -7.75 -6.63 1.10
CA ASN A 32 -7.65 -7.96 0.51
C ASN A 32 -8.59 -8.94 1.19
N PHE A 33 -9.27 -9.77 0.38
CA PHE A 33 -10.18 -10.81 0.86
C PHE A 33 -9.91 -12.12 0.10
N GLY A 34 -9.86 -13.24 0.80
CA GLY A 34 -9.75 -14.59 0.19
C GLY A 34 -11.11 -15.26 0.03
N PHE A 35 -11.29 -16.03 -1.04
CA PHE A 35 -12.47 -16.86 -1.21
C PHE A 35 -12.17 -18.31 -0.79
N GLY A 36 -12.93 -18.83 0.18
CA GLY A 36 -12.83 -20.19 0.69
C GLY A 36 -11.54 -20.49 1.45
N HIS A 37 -10.39 -20.14 0.90
CA HIS A 37 -9.08 -20.27 1.57
C HIS A 37 -8.05 -19.30 0.98
N VAL A 38 -6.97 -19.09 1.73
CA VAL A 38 -5.81 -18.31 1.28
C VAL A 38 -4.60 -19.23 1.18
N ALA A 39 -3.96 -19.29 0.01
CA ALA A 39 -2.77 -20.10 -0.22
C ALA A 39 -1.54 -19.53 0.52
N ASP A 40 -0.56 -20.38 0.83
CA ASP A 40 0.61 -19.98 1.62
C ASP A 40 1.51 -18.95 0.92
N ASP A 41 1.61 -19.00 -0.40
CA ASP A 41 2.34 -17.99 -1.18
C ASP A 41 1.68 -16.61 -1.09
N VAL A 42 0.35 -16.56 -1.08
CA VAL A 42 -0.43 -15.33 -0.86
C VAL A 42 -0.27 -14.82 0.56
N ARG A 43 -0.29 -15.71 1.58
CA ARG A 43 -0.04 -15.32 2.97
C ARG A 43 1.33 -14.65 3.13
N ARG A 44 2.35 -15.22 2.49
CA ARG A 44 3.71 -14.64 2.51
C ARG A 44 3.76 -13.30 1.79
N ALA A 45 3.11 -13.17 0.62
CA ALA A 45 3.05 -11.90 -0.08
C ALA A 45 2.30 -10.83 0.72
N ASN A 46 1.21 -11.22 1.42
CA ASN A 46 0.49 -10.31 2.30
C ASN A 46 1.34 -9.85 3.49
N ALA A 47 2.09 -10.76 4.10
CA ALA A 47 3.02 -10.41 5.17
C ALA A 47 4.07 -9.40 4.67
N ALA A 48 4.60 -9.60 3.46
CA ALA A 48 5.58 -8.70 2.86
C ALA A 48 5.03 -7.28 2.65
N VAL A 49 3.84 -7.13 2.08
CA VAL A 49 3.27 -5.78 1.85
C VAL A 49 2.86 -5.11 3.16
N HIS A 50 2.41 -5.86 4.18
CA HIS A 50 2.16 -5.31 5.51
C HIS A 50 3.44 -4.83 6.18
N GLU A 51 4.50 -5.63 6.16
CA GLU A 51 5.80 -5.26 6.73
C GLU A 51 6.45 -4.09 5.97
N ALA A 52 6.26 -4.03 4.64
CA ALA A 52 6.69 -2.89 3.84
C ALA A 52 5.95 -1.60 4.26
N VAL A 53 4.63 -1.64 4.50
CA VAL A 53 3.90 -0.50 5.06
C VAL A 53 4.46 -0.09 6.42
N ASP A 54 4.78 -1.04 7.30
CA ASP A 54 5.36 -0.72 8.61
C ASP A 54 6.75 -0.07 8.49
N ALA A 55 7.59 -0.55 7.55
CA ALA A 55 8.88 0.05 7.25
C ALA A 55 8.74 1.46 6.67
N GLY A 56 7.81 1.66 5.73
CA GLY A 56 7.48 2.97 5.18
C GLY A 56 6.98 3.95 6.23
N PHE A 57 6.08 3.49 7.11
CA PHE A 57 5.56 4.27 8.23
C PHE A 57 6.68 4.72 9.19
N ALA A 58 7.59 3.82 9.54
CA ALA A 58 8.73 4.13 10.41
C ALA A 58 9.71 5.12 9.76
N ALA A 59 9.88 5.07 8.43
CA ALA A 59 10.72 5.99 7.68
C ALA A 59 10.06 7.36 7.44
N ALA A 60 8.73 7.42 7.40
CA ALA A 60 7.94 8.62 7.13
C ALA A 60 7.93 9.55 8.36
N ARG A 61 8.86 10.50 8.39
CA ARG A 61 9.02 11.47 9.48
C ARG A 61 9.45 12.84 8.95
N PRO A 62 9.25 13.92 9.71
CA PRO A 62 9.74 15.23 9.30
C PRO A 62 11.22 15.21 8.92
N GLY A 63 11.54 15.79 7.75
CA GLY A 63 12.90 15.84 7.21
C GLY A 63 13.34 14.64 6.40
N ALA A 64 12.60 13.51 6.40
CA ALA A 64 12.86 12.38 5.53
C ALA A 64 12.50 12.73 4.07
N ARG A 65 13.17 12.11 3.11
CA ARG A 65 12.83 12.24 1.69
C ARG A 65 11.86 11.12 1.26
N MET A 66 11.05 11.38 0.26
CA MET A 66 10.15 10.36 -0.30
C MET A 66 10.89 9.12 -0.79
N CYS A 67 12.07 9.29 -1.42
CA CYS A 67 12.91 8.18 -1.83
C CYS A 67 13.47 7.35 -0.65
N ASP A 68 13.61 7.92 0.54
CA ASP A 68 14.03 7.16 1.73
C ASP A 68 12.89 6.26 2.23
N VAL A 69 11.64 6.76 2.19
CA VAL A 69 10.44 5.95 2.46
C VAL A 69 10.31 4.83 1.44
N TRP A 70 10.47 5.15 0.14
CA TRP A 70 10.48 4.14 -0.92
C TRP A 70 11.54 3.06 -0.67
N SER A 71 12.77 3.46 -0.33
CA SER A 71 13.87 2.53 -0.10
C SER A 71 13.61 1.57 1.06
N ALA A 72 13.02 2.08 2.16
CA ALA A 72 12.66 1.25 3.30
C ALA A 72 11.63 0.18 2.94
N MET A 73 10.61 0.54 2.15
CA MET A 73 9.59 -0.39 1.69
C MET A 73 10.13 -1.39 0.66
N SER A 74 10.96 -0.92 -0.28
CA SER A 74 11.56 -1.76 -1.33
C SER A 74 12.44 -2.85 -0.74
N GLN A 75 13.25 -2.50 0.26
CA GLN A 75 14.14 -3.47 0.92
C GLN A 75 13.36 -4.65 1.50
N VAL A 76 12.27 -4.38 2.22
CA VAL A 76 11.42 -5.45 2.76
C VAL A 76 10.89 -6.34 1.65
N MET A 77 10.38 -5.74 0.57
CA MET A 77 9.80 -6.52 -0.53
C MET A 77 10.84 -7.35 -1.28
N GLU A 78 12.07 -6.85 -1.43
CA GLU A 78 13.21 -7.59 -2.00
C GLU A 78 13.58 -8.78 -1.11
N ASP A 79 13.64 -8.62 0.21
CA ASP A 79 13.94 -9.67 1.18
C ASP A 79 12.89 -10.80 1.14
N PHE A 80 11.64 -10.48 0.83
CA PHE A 80 10.56 -11.46 0.59
C PHE A 80 10.57 -12.08 -0.82
N GLY A 81 11.47 -11.65 -1.71
CA GLY A 81 11.62 -12.19 -3.06
C GLY A 81 10.59 -11.63 -4.06
N SER A 82 10.25 -10.36 -3.94
CA SER A 82 9.40 -9.67 -4.93
C SER A 82 10.01 -9.75 -6.33
N LEU A 83 9.17 -10.03 -7.32
CA LEU A 83 9.54 -9.95 -8.75
C LEU A 83 9.40 -8.54 -9.31
N GLY A 84 9.20 -7.55 -8.45
CA GLY A 84 9.05 -6.15 -8.78
C GLY A 84 7.66 -5.59 -8.52
N ASN A 85 7.54 -4.30 -8.76
CA ASN A 85 6.29 -3.54 -8.68
C ASN A 85 5.99 -2.93 -10.07
N SER A 86 4.84 -3.25 -10.64
CA SER A 86 4.46 -2.80 -11.98
C SER A 86 4.11 -1.30 -12.05
N ILE A 87 3.84 -0.66 -10.93
CA ILE A 87 3.43 0.76 -10.85
C ILE A 87 4.64 1.69 -10.70
N GLY A 88 5.74 1.20 -10.11
CA GLY A 88 6.99 1.93 -9.91
C GLY A 88 7.00 2.85 -8.69
N ARG A 89 5.87 3.30 -8.19
CA ARG A 89 5.71 4.03 -6.92
C ARG A 89 5.09 3.13 -5.86
N MET A 90 5.27 3.47 -4.59
CA MET A 90 4.70 2.76 -3.44
C MET A 90 3.88 3.68 -2.54
N GLY A 91 3.17 4.64 -3.15
CA GLY A 91 2.32 5.62 -2.50
C GLY A 91 2.41 7.00 -3.15
N HIS A 92 1.56 7.90 -2.72
CA HIS A 92 1.44 9.25 -3.27
C HIS A 92 0.84 10.21 -2.24
N GLY A 93 0.99 11.51 -2.49
CA GLY A 93 0.25 12.54 -1.77
C GLY A 93 -1.25 12.38 -1.97
N LEU A 94 -2.00 12.75 -0.96
CA LEU A 94 -3.45 12.59 -0.88
C LEU A 94 -4.06 13.82 -0.21
N GLY A 95 -5.14 14.35 -0.78
CA GLY A 95 -5.76 15.55 -0.24
C GLY A 95 -7.01 15.96 -1.00
N MET A 96 -6.98 17.11 -1.65
CA MET A 96 -8.11 17.60 -2.47
C MET A 96 -8.21 16.88 -3.82
N LEU A 97 -7.16 16.14 -4.21
CA LEU A 97 -7.17 15.19 -5.32
C LEU A 97 -6.85 13.80 -4.78
N LEU A 98 -7.34 12.77 -5.49
CA LEU A 98 -7.06 11.37 -5.15
C LEU A 98 -5.56 11.09 -5.20
N THR A 99 -4.87 11.61 -6.21
CA THR A 99 -3.42 11.49 -6.33
C THR A 99 -2.85 12.89 -6.43
N GLU A 100 -2.03 13.25 -5.45
CA GLU A 100 -1.31 14.51 -5.39
C GLU A 100 0.21 14.25 -5.34
N TRP A 101 0.97 15.30 -5.56
CA TRP A 101 2.39 15.32 -5.29
C TRP A 101 2.64 15.48 -3.78
N PRO A 102 3.70 14.88 -3.18
CA PRO A 102 4.77 14.09 -3.79
C PRO A 102 4.44 12.60 -3.96
N SER A 103 5.35 11.82 -4.57
CA SER A 103 5.21 10.37 -4.76
C SER A 103 6.25 9.57 -3.99
N VAL A 104 5.87 8.44 -3.41
CA VAL A 104 6.83 7.46 -2.85
C VAL A 104 7.51 6.74 -4.02
N HIS A 105 8.59 7.35 -4.53
CA HIS A 105 9.31 6.93 -5.74
C HIS A 105 10.82 7.05 -5.51
N PRO A 106 11.66 6.18 -6.11
CA PRO A 106 13.11 6.19 -5.89
C PRO A 106 13.79 7.50 -6.30
N ASP A 107 13.20 8.24 -7.24
CA ASP A 107 13.74 9.50 -7.74
C ASP A 107 13.16 10.73 -7.04
N ASP A 108 12.15 10.57 -6.18
CA ASP A 108 11.52 11.69 -5.50
C ASP A 108 12.33 12.15 -4.28
N ARG A 109 12.86 13.36 -4.35
CA ARG A 109 13.69 13.99 -3.32
C ARG A 109 12.94 14.97 -2.43
N ASN A 110 11.61 15.10 -2.59
CA ASN A 110 10.84 15.98 -1.75
C ASN A 110 10.94 15.55 -0.29
N ILE A 111 11.05 16.56 0.56
CA ILE A 111 11.17 16.40 2.02
C ILE A 111 9.78 16.36 2.62
N LEU A 112 9.56 15.42 3.52
CA LEU A 112 8.33 15.33 4.31
C LEU A 112 8.31 16.42 5.38
N GLU A 113 7.22 17.17 5.39
CA GLU A 113 6.95 18.23 6.38
C GLU A 113 5.70 17.84 7.19
N PRO A 114 5.56 18.31 8.43
CA PRO A 114 4.32 18.15 9.19
C PRO A 114 3.10 18.67 8.41
N GLY A 115 2.02 17.90 8.42
CA GLY A 115 0.78 18.18 7.68
C GLY A 115 0.70 17.50 6.31
N VAL A 116 1.78 16.93 5.78
CA VAL A 116 1.71 16.11 4.56
C VAL A 116 0.87 14.87 4.83
N VAL A 117 -0.17 14.67 4.00
CA VAL A 117 -1.00 13.46 3.97
C VAL A 117 -0.61 12.66 2.74
N MET A 118 -0.45 11.36 2.91
CA MET A 118 -0.02 10.46 1.83
C MET A 118 -0.47 9.03 2.03
N THR A 119 -0.45 8.25 0.97
CA THR A 119 -0.63 6.80 1.03
C THR A 119 0.72 6.08 1.17
N LEU A 120 0.70 4.91 1.80
CA LEU A 120 1.74 3.88 1.71
C LEU A 120 1.11 2.67 1.02
N GLU A 121 1.52 2.41 -0.22
CA GLU A 121 0.85 1.49 -1.16
C GLU A 121 1.87 0.53 -1.81
N PRO A 122 2.54 -0.35 -1.04
CA PRO A 122 3.43 -1.34 -1.62
C PRO A 122 2.65 -2.41 -2.39
N GLY A 123 3.02 -2.60 -3.67
CA GLY A 123 2.53 -3.69 -4.50
C GLY A 123 3.63 -4.73 -4.73
N MET A 124 3.35 -6.00 -4.49
CA MET A 124 4.28 -7.10 -4.67
C MET A 124 3.83 -8.07 -5.76
N THR A 125 4.63 -8.22 -6.79
CA THR A 125 4.50 -9.34 -7.72
C THR A 125 5.24 -10.55 -7.14
N PHE A 126 4.52 -11.58 -6.71
CA PHE A 126 5.08 -12.77 -6.06
C PHE A 126 5.11 -14.03 -6.96
N ALA A 127 4.42 -13.97 -8.11
CA ALA A 127 4.47 -14.98 -9.16
C ALA A 127 4.04 -14.34 -10.50
N PRO A 128 4.28 -14.98 -11.66
CA PRO A 128 3.84 -14.45 -12.94
C PRO A 128 2.34 -14.15 -12.96
N ARG A 129 2.00 -12.89 -13.22
CA ARG A 129 0.60 -12.37 -13.24
C ARG A 129 -0.13 -12.49 -11.90
N ARG A 130 0.58 -12.64 -10.79
CA ARG A 130 0.02 -12.65 -9.43
C ARG A 130 0.63 -11.51 -8.63
N GLN A 131 -0.19 -10.59 -8.24
CA GLN A 131 0.19 -9.40 -7.49
C GLN A 131 -0.72 -9.26 -6.27
N LEU A 132 -0.18 -8.72 -5.21
CA LEU A 132 -0.91 -8.26 -4.03
C LEU A 132 -0.50 -6.83 -3.74
N VAL A 133 -1.45 -6.02 -3.31
CA VAL A 133 -1.25 -4.64 -2.88
C VAL A 133 -1.85 -4.47 -1.49
N HIS A 134 -1.27 -3.61 -0.68
CA HIS A 134 -1.85 -3.16 0.58
C HIS A 134 -1.64 -1.66 0.73
N GLU A 135 -2.66 -0.94 1.20
CA GLU A 135 -2.61 0.52 1.25
C GLU A 135 -3.21 1.07 2.53
N GLU A 136 -2.50 2.04 3.11
CA GLU A 136 -2.93 2.79 4.28
C GLU A 136 -2.65 4.29 4.09
N ASN A 137 -3.53 5.14 4.64
CA ASN A 137 -3.30 6.59 4.66
C ASN A 137 -2.63 7.01 5.97
N ILE A 138 -1.65 7.89 5.84
CA ILE A 138 -0.91 8.46 6.97
C ILE A 138 -0.86 9.99 6.86
N VAL A 139 -0.64 10.63 8.00
CA VAL A 139 -0.28 12.04 8.08
C VAL A 139 1.07 12.18 8.79
N ILE A 140 1.91 13.08 8.29
CA ILE A 140 3.16 13.45 8.95
C ILE A 140 2.83 14.46 10.06
N THR A 141 3.27 14.15 11.29
CA THR A 141 3.15 15.02 12.47
C THR A 141 4.51 15.60 12.83
N GLU A 142 4.57 16.48 13.83
CA GLU A 142 5.83 17.05 14.34
C GLU A 142 6.80 15.98 14.87
N SER A 143 6.30 14.82 15.31
CA SER A 143 7.09 13.77 15.95
C SER A 143 7.27 12.50 15.12
N GLY A 144 6.65 12.40 13.93
CA GLY A 144 6.68 11.20 13.09
C GLY A 144 5.46 11.09 12.19
N ALA A 145 4.89 9.91 12.02
CA ALA A 145 3.67 9.69 11.27
C ALA A 145 2.54 9.14 12.14
N GLU A 146 1.29 9.36 11.71
CA GLU A 146 0.09 8.77 12.31
C GLU A 146 -0.79 8.17 11.22
N TYR A 147 -1.43 7.02 11.51
CA TYR A 147 -2.40 6.42 10.60
C TYR A 147 -3.71 7.19 10.62
N LEU A 148 -4.22 7.53 9.44
CA LEU A 148 -5.57 8.08 9.25
C LEU A 148 -6.59 6.98 8.98
N THR A 149 -6.18 5.88 8.36
CA THR A 149 -7.02 4.71 8.16
C THR A 149 -6.97 3.78 9.37
N ARG A 150 -8.08 3.07 9.61
CA ARG A 150 -8.04 1.89 10.47
C ARG A 150 -7.29 0.80 9.74
N ARG A 151 -6.13 0.42 10.26
CA ARG A 151 -5.28 -0.62 9.66
C ARG A 151 -6.05 -1.91 9.40
N ALA A 152 -5.80 -2.52 8.25
CA ALA A 152 -6.27 -3.87 7.97
C ALA A 152 -5.63 -4.88 8.94
N PRO A 153 -6.32 -5.99 9.26
CA PRO A 153 -5.70 -7.08 10.00
C PRO A 153 -4.53 -7.67 9.20
N PRO A 154 -3.49 -8.17 9.89
CA PRO A 154 -2.33 -8.77 9.21
C PRO A 154 -2.68 -10.06 8.44
N GLU A 155 -3.81 -10.67 8.75
CA GLU A 155 -4.32 -11.84 8.07
C GLU A 155 -5.43 -11.46 7.08
N ILE A 156 -5.39 -12.05 5.88
CA ILE A 156 -6.44 -11.85 4.87
C ILE A 156 -7.74 -12.50 5.36
N PRO A 157 -8.83 -11.74 5.55
CA PRO A 157 -10.15 -12.30 5.88
C PRO A 157 -10.64 -13.26 4.79
N VAL A 158 -11.24 -14.37 5.19
CA VAL A 158 -11.80 -15.37 4.26
C VAL A 158 -13.31 -15.23 4.17
N ILE A 159 -13.80 -15.15 2.94
CA ILE A 159 -15.22 -15.12 2.59
C ILE A 159 -15.60 -16.53 2.10
N ASN A 160 -16.69 -17.11 2.65
CA ASN A 160 -17.24 -18.41 2.28
C ASN A 160 -18.46 -18.25 1.36
#